data_fd7044656e48a43c0961ae4628c0ef3a
#
_entry.id   fd7044656e48a43c0961ae4628c0ef3a
#
_cell.length_a   1.000
_cell.length_b   1.000
_cell.length_c   1.000
_cell.angle_alpha   90.00
_cell.angle_beta   90.00
_cell.angle_gamma   90.00
#
_symmetry.space_group_name_H-M   'P 1'
#
loop_
_entity.id
_entity.type
_entity.pdbx_description
1 polymer ?
#
loop_
_entity_poly.entity_id
_entity_poly.type
_entity_poly.pdbx_seq_one_letter_code
_entity_poly.pdbx_strand_id
1 'polypeptide(L)'
;MATEHSNRKPATSASDADITDWRPEDDAFWESTGKRIAYRNLWISVPALLCGFAVWGMWGIITVQMLNLGFPFTQAELFTLTAIAGISGATMRIPASFLIRLAGGRNTIFLTTAMLLAPALGTGIVLQHKDWPLWAFQLMALWCGVGGGNFASSMSNISTFFPKRLQGTALGLNAGLGNFGVTTMQVVIPLVMTVGIFGDFGGEAMTLIKDSGWIFGKIAAGTPTWIQNAGFAWLLSLVPLSILCWFGMNNLKTVSADTGHPLVAFAKITYLYTLAFVPSILGLYLYLPKPTGVGLISMWVAVPLDIVSALLVMKLAAFGAMKEGVSKQFEIFRNKHTWSMTALYIVTFGSFIGFSMALPLSMKVIFGISHVPDVNGVMQHTLSNPNAPSVLSYAWIGPFVGAAIRPVGGWVSDKIGGSIVTQIVSAVMVLASVAVGYVMMQAYGSATPETHFPLFLGLFMLLFFATGIGNGSTFRTIGVIFDRQQAGPVLGWTSAIAAYGAFVAPIVIGDQIKAGTPQNAMYAFAVFYALCLILNWWFYLRANAYVKNP
;
A
#
# COMPACT_ATOMS: atom_id res chain seq x y z
N MET A 1 -12.83 63.78 4.28
CA MET A 1 -11.97 62.66 3.83
C MET A 1 -11.76 61.76 5.05
N ALA A 2 -12.60 60.76 5.21
CA ALA A 2 -12.50 59.78 6.29
C ALA A 2 -11.63 58.61 5.77
N THR A 3 -10.52 58.38 6.43
CA THR A 3 -9.61 57.28 6.18
C THR A 3 -10.27 55.97 6.63
N GLU A 4 -10.66 55.12 5.69
CA GLU A 4 -11.03 53.75 5.95
C GLU A 4 -9.83 53.02 6.55
N HIS A 5 -9.84 52.81 7.86
CA HIS A 5 -8.96 51.85 8.49
C HIS A 5 -9.41 50.44 8.04
N SER A 6 -8.72 49.92 7.02
CA SER A 6 -8.79 48.53 6.63
C SER A 6 -8.50 47.66 7.86
N ASN A 7 -9.53 47.00 8.36
CA ASN A 7 -9.48 45.99 9.41
C ASN A 7 -8.81 44.73 8.84
N ARG A 8 -7.48 44.78 8.57
CA ARG A 8 -6.68 43.61 8.21
C ARG A 8 -6.68 42.71 9.43
N LYS A 9 -7.38 41.59 9.35
CA LYS A 9 -7.23 40.49 10.32
C LYS A 9 -5.73 40.18 10.46
N PRO A 10 -5.25 39.89 11.70
CA PRO A 10 -3.84 39.61 11.93
C PRO A 10 -3.36 38.50 11.01
N ALA A 11 -2.14 38.66 10.49
CA ALA A 11 -1.52 37.70 9.59
C ALA A 11 -1.49 36.31 10.23
N THR A 12 -1.92 35.30 9.51
CA THR A 12 -1.90 33.88 9.93
C THR A 12 -0.49 33.52 10.39
N SER A 13 -0.33 33.14 11.65
CA SER A 13 0.94 32.66 12.19
C SER A 13 1.17 31.21 11.78
N ALA A 14 2.43 30.87 11.45
CA ALA A 14 2.80 29.47 11.18
C ALA A 14 2.63 28.57 12.42
N SER A 15 2.57 29.14 13.62
CA SER A 15 2.32 28.43 14.89
C SER A 15 0.85 28.11 15.14
N ASP A 16 -0.09 28.72 14.39
CA ASP A 16 -1.50 28.50 14.60
C ASP A 16 -1.90 27.08 14.16
N ALA A 17 -2.51 26.34 15.08
CA ALA A 17 -2.99 24.98 14.80
C ALA A 17 -4.08 24.98 13.72
N ASP A 18 -4.95 25.98 13.73
CA ASP A 18 -6.06 26.19 12.82
C ASP A 18 -5.82 27.47 12.00
N ILE A 19 -5.66 27.32 10.69
CA ILE A 19 -5.45 28.42 9.75
C ILE A 19 -6.80 28.83 9.15
N THR A 20 -7.19 30.07 9.35
CA THR A 20 -8.48 30.63 8.87
C THR A 20 -8.36 31.35 7.53
N ASP A 21 -7.19 31.92 7.22
CA ASP A 21 -6.90 32.59 5.94
C ASP A 21 -5.85 31.80 5.16
N TRP A 22 -6.29 31.13 4.08
CA TRP A 22 -5.41 30.32 3.23
C TRP A 22 -5.67 30.62 1.75
N ARG A 23 -4.70 31.28 1.10
CA ARG A 23 -4.79 31.77 -0.28
C ARG A 23 -3.58 31.34 -1.10
N PRO A 24 -3.38 30.04 -1.39
CA PRO A 24 -2.17 29.54 -2.02
C PRO A 24 -1.98 30.05 -3.46
N GLU A 25 -3.04 30.51 -4.14
CA GLU A 25 -2.97 31.06 -5.51
C GLU A 25 -2.60 32.55 -5.52
N ASP A 26 -2.58 33.23 -4.37
CA ASP A 26 -2.08 34.60 -4.21
C ASP A 26 -0.56 34.54 -4.05
N ASP A 27 0.18 35.03 -5.07
CA ASP A 27 1.65 34.96 -5.08
C ASP A 27 2.30 35.70 -3.91
N ALA A 28 1.77 36.85 -3.50
CA ALA A 28 2.29 37.62 -2.38
C ALA A 28 2.10 36.87 -1.04
N PHE A 29 0.93 36.28 -0.84
CA PHE A 29 0.68 35.42 0.32
C PHE A 29 1.55 34.16 0.29
N TRP A 30 1.69 33.55 -0.89
CA TRP A 30 2.48 32.32 -1.05
C TRP A 30 3.94 32.54 -0.68
N GLU A 31 4.60 33.55 -1.25
CA GLU A 31 6.03 33.77 -0.98
C GLU A 31 6.31 34.30 0.43
N SER A 32 5.39 35.07 1.02
CA SER A 32 5.59 35.62 2.38
C SER A 32 5.31 34.60 3.48
N THR A 33 4.29 33.74 3.33
CA THR A 33 3.76 32.90 4.42
C THR A 33 3.41 31.48 3.98
N GLY A 34 2.67 31.32 2.88
CA GLY A 34 2.06 30.07 2.46
C GLY A 34 3.07 28.96 2.20
N LYS A 35 4.14 29.27 1.48
CA LYS A 35 5.21 28.33 1.10
C LYS A 35 5.83 27.64 2.31
N ARG A 36 6.20 28.38 3.34
CA ARG A 36 6.80 27.82 4.58
C ARG A 36 5.87 26.86 5.28
N ILE A 37 4.59 27.22 5.39
CA ILE A 37 3.56 26.40 6.05
C ILE A 37 3.30 25.14 5.23
N ALA A 38 3.10 25.27 3.91
CA ALA A 38 2.83 24.15 3.01
C ALA A 38 3.95 23.11 3.02
N TYR A 39 5.20 23.54 2.88
CA TYR A 39 6.36 22.64 2.90
C TYR A 39 6.58 21.99 4.27
N ARG A 40 6.31 22.69 5.38
CA ARG A 40 6.35 22.07 6.70
C ARG A 40 5.33 20.93 6.82
N ASN A 41 4.07 21.15 6.40
CA ASN A 41 3.06 20.10 6.39
C ASN A 41 3.46 18.94 5.47
N LEU A 42 4.03 19.20 4.30
CA LEU A 42 4.53 18.18 3.38
C LEU A 42 5.63 17.32 4.03
N TRP A 43 6.66 17.95 4.61
CA TRP A 43 7.80 17.23 5.15
C TRP A 43 7.51 16.47 6.46
N ILE A 44 6.40 16.79 7.14
CA ILE A 44 5.87 15.97 8.24
C ILE A 44 5.01 14.84 7.69
N SER A 45 4.22 15.11 6.65
CA SER A 45 3.33 14.12 6.03
C SER A 45 4.08 12.97 5.38
N VAL A 46 5.21 13.26 4.72
CA VAL A 46 6.03 12.25 4.03
C VAL A 46 6.48 11.11 4.94
N PRO A 47 7.20 11.34 6.06
CA PRO A 47 7.61 10.26 6.94
C PRO A 47 6.42 9.57 7.65
N ALA A 48 5.33 10.29 7.95
CA ALA A 48 4.12 9.68 8.49
C ALA A 48 3.50 8.69 7.49
N LEU A 49 3.45 9.07 6.21
CA LEU A 49 2.97 8.20 5.14
C LEU A 49 3.92 7.02 4.88
N LEU A 50 5.24 7.25 4.94
CA LEU A 50 6.26 6.20 4.83
C LEU A 50 6.06 5.14 5.91
N CYS A 51 5.90 5.53 7.17
CA CYS A 51 5.60 4.61 8.28
C CYS A 51 4.24 3.92 8.08
N GLY A 52 3.25 4.62 7.52
CA GLY A 52 1.96 4.02 7.14
C GLY A 52 2.13 2.84 6.19
N PHE A 53 2.88 3.03 5.10
CA PHE A 53 3.18 1.96 4.15
C PHE A 53 4.03 0.85 4.75
N ALA A 54 4.99 1.19 5.60
CA ALA A 54 5.85 0.21 6.25
C ALA A 54 5.07 -0.72 7.19
N VAL A 55 4.25 -0.17 8.07
CA VAL A 55 3.40 -0.96 8.99
C VAL A 55 2.34 -1.75 8.20
N TRP A 56 1.74 -1.16 7.16
CA TRP A 56 0.80 -1.86 6.31
C TRP A 56 1.41 -3.09 5.64
N GLY A 57 2.66 -2.98 5.15
CA GLY A 57 3.35 -4.02 4.37
C GLY A 57 4.14 -5.04 5.18
N MET A 58 4.36 -4.83 6.47
CA MET A 58 5.36 -5.59 7.24
C MET A 58 5.11 -7.11 7.27
N TRP A 59 3.86 -7.55 7.17
CA TRP A 59 3.53 -8.98 7.15
C TRP A 59 4.09 -9.71 5.93
N GLY A 60 4.37 -9.02 4.83
CA GLY A 60 5.04 -9.61 3.67
C GLY A 60 6.47 -10.09 3.96
N ILE A 61 7.13 -9.53 4.96
CA ILE A 61 8.47 -9.95 5.42
C ILE A 61 8.39 -10.83 6.66
N ILE A 62 7.50 -10.51 7.60
CA ILE A 62 7.31 -11.27 8.83
C ILE A 62 6.99 -12.73 8.52
N THR A 63 6.11 -13.01 7.56
CA THR A 63 5.74 -14.39 7.18
C THR A 63 6.91 -15.22 6.65
N VAL A 64 7.87 -14.60 5.98
CA VAL A 64 9.12 -15.27 5.55
C VAL A 64 9.93 -15.70 6.79
N GLN A 65 10.04 -14.82 7.78
CA GLN A 65 10.78 -15.14 9.00
C GLN A 65 10.05 -16.13 9.90
N MET A 66 8.73 -16.12 9.89
CA MET A 66 7.93 -17.14 10.58
C MET A 66 8.25 -18.55 10.05
N LEU A 67 8.43 -18.71 8.71
CA LEU A 67 8.90 -19.97 8.13
C LEU A 67 10.31 -20.34 8.60
N ASN A 68 11.22 -19.37 8.65
CA ASN A 68 12.61 -19.58 9.05
C ASN A 68 12.75 -19.92 10.53
N LEU A 69 11.78 -19.51 11.35
CA LEU A 69 11.72 -19.75 12.79
C LEU A 69 10.85 -20.94 13.18
N GLY A 70 10.13 -21.56 12.23
CA GLY A 70 9.28 -22.72 12.49
C GLY A 70 8.00 -22.41 13.26
N PHE A 71 7.33 -21.32 12.91
CA PHE A 71 5.95 -21.10 13.39
C PHE A 71 5.03 -22.19 12.85
N PRO A 72 4.04 -22.68 13.65
CA PRO A 72 3.21 -23.82 13.30
C PRO A 72 2.09 -23.48 12.31
N PHE A 73 2.41 -22.68 11.28
CA PHE A 73 1.46 -22.26 10.26
C PHE A 73 1.85 -22.80 8.89
N THR A 74 0.83 -23.21 8.13
CA THR A 74 1.00 -23.68 6.76
C THR A 74 1.38 -22.52 5.83
N GLN A 75 1.99 -22.84 4.68
CA GLN A 75 2.31 -21.83 3.66
C GLN A 75 1.05 -21.05 3.23
N ALA A 76 -0.09 -21.73 3.04
CA ALA A 76 -1.35 -21.10 2.67
C ALA A 76 -1.83 -20.10 3.74
N GLU A 77 -1.74 -20.43 5.01
CA GLU A 77 -2.07 -19.52 6.12
C GLU A 77 -1.14 -18.30 6.15
N LEU A 78 0.15 -18.46 5.86
CA LEU A 78 1.09 -17.35 5.80
C LEU A 78 0.82 -16.42 4.60
N PHE A 79 0.46 -16.95 3.42
CA PHE A 79 0.03 -16.11 2.30
C PHE A 79 -1.26 -15.35 2.64
N THR A 80 -2.22 -16.02 3.29
CA THR A 80 -3.45 -15.39 3.75
C THR A 80 -3.17 -14.31 4.79
N LEU A 81 -2.26 -14.54 5.73
CA LEU A 81 -1.86 -13.56 6.74
C LEU A 81 -1.28 -12.29 6.11
N THR A 82 -0.42 -12.46 5.10
CA THR A 82 0.09 -11.34 4.30
C THR A 82 -1.03 -10.58 3.59
N ALA A 83 -2.04 -11.29 3.07
CA ALA A 83 -3.13 -10.70 2.30
C ALA A 83 -4.14 -9.92 3.17
N ILE A 84 -4.37 -10.34 4.43
CA ILE A 84 -5.36 -9.71 5.31
C ILE A 84 -5.10 -8.21 5.50
N ALA A 85 -3.84 -7.79 5.68
CA ALA A 85 -3.49 -6.37 5.72
C ALA A 85 -3.84 -5.66 4.41
N GLY A 86 -3.77 -6.37 3.28
CA GLY A 86 -4.12 -5.87 1.96
C GLY A 86 -5.57 -5.46 1.84
N ILE A 87 -6.51 -6.34 2.20
CA ILE A 87 -7.96 -6.04 2.08
C ILE A 87 -8.36 -4.90 3.02
N SER A 88 -7.95 -4.92 4.27
CA SER A 88 -8.28 -3.85 5.22
C SER A 88 -7.68 -2.51 4.80
N GLY A 89 -6.43 -2.49 4.33
CA GLY A 89 -5.79 -1.26 3.89
C GLY A 89 -6.40 -0.66 2.62
N ALA A 90 -6.88 -1.49 1.71
CA ALA A 90 -7.61 -1.05 0.54
C ALA A 90 -8.97 -0.45 0.93
N THR A 91 -9.73 -1.14 1.76
CA THR A 91 -11.05 -0.70 2.22
C THR A 91 -10.95 0.60 3.03
N MET A 92 -9.93 0.74 3.89
CA MET A 92 -9.69 1.96 4.68
C MET A 92 -9.42 3.21 3.82
N ARG A 93 -8.92 3.06 2.59
CA ARG A 93 -8.75 4.21 1.67
C ARG A 93 -10.06 4.85 1.26
N ILE A 94 -11.15 4.09 1.25
CA ILE A 94 -12.47 4.60 0.87
C ILE A 94 -12.88 5.73 1.84
N PRO A 95 -13.04 5.51 3.16
CA PRO A 95 -13.37 6.60 4.09
C PRO A 95 -12.23 7.61 4.25
N ALA A 96 -10.97 7.20 4.16
CA ALA A 96 -9.82 8.07 4.36
C ALA A 96 -9.78 9.28 3.42
N SER A 97 -10.35 9.15 2.22
CA SER A 97 -10.46 10.25 1.25
C SER A 97 -11.36 11.42 1.73
N PHE A 98 -12.26 11.18 2.69
CA PHE A 98 -13.18 12.19 3.23
C PHE A 98 -12.67 12.86 4.51
N LEU A 99 -11.78 12.22 5.24
CA LEU A 99 -11.39 12.60 6.60
C LEU A 99 -10.91 14.04 6.70
N ILE A 100 -10.16 14.53 5.72
CA ILE A 100 -9.56 15.87 5.76
C ILE A 100 -10.64 16.95 5.83
N ARG A 101 -11.72 16.81 5.07
CA ARG A 101 -12.83 17.78 5.08
C ARG A 101 -13.67 17.70 6.35
N LEU A 102 -13.75 16.53 6.97
CA LEU A 102 -14.61 16.28 8.13
C LEU A 102 -13.94 16.53 9.48
N ALA A 103 -12.62 16.30 9.53
CA ALA A 103 -11.87 16.29 10.80
C ALA A 103 -10.65 17.22 10.80
N GLY A 104 -10.29 17.80 9.65
CA GLY A 104 -9.09 18.63 9.48
C GLY A 104 -7.83 17.82 9.19
N GLY A 105 -6.86 18.48 8.53
CA GLY A 105 -5.63 17.83 8.08
C GLY A 105 -4.75 17.36 9.22
N ARG A 106 -4.39 18.26 10.14
CA ARG A 106 -3.58 17.95 11.33
C ARG A 106 -4.20 16.82 12.16
N ASN A 107 -5.48 16.95 12.48
CA ASN A 107 -6.17 15.97 13.33
C ASN A 107 -6.20 14.60 12.68
N THR A 108 -6.45 14.54 11.38
CA THR A 108 -6.47 13.28 10.62
C THR A 108 -5.10 12.63 10.59
N ILE A 109 -4.06 13.35 10.13
CA ILE A 109 -2.72 12.76 9.98
C ILE A 109 -2.15 12.36 11.35
N PHE A 110 -2.37 13.18 12.39
CA PHE A 110 -2.00 12.83 13.76
C PHE A 110 -2.66 11.51 14.20
N LEU A 111 -3.99 11.44 14.17
CA LEU A 111 -4.69 10.28 14.72
C LEU A 111 -4.40 9.01 13.92
N THR A 112 -4.41 9.09 12.59
CA THR A 112 -4.14 7.90 11.76
C THR A 112 -2.70 7.41 11.86
N THR A 113 -1.74 8.30 12.16
CA THR A 113 -0.36 7.92 12.48
C THR A 113 -0.28 7.29 13.88
N ALA A 114 -0.93 7.90 14.88
CA ALA A 114 -0.98 7.36 16.24
C ALA A 114 -1.70 6.00 16.33
N MET A 115 -2.74 5.79 15.53
CA MET A 115 -3.45 4.49 15.46
C MET A 115 -2.54 3.34 15.00
N LEU A 116 -1.45 3.62 14.29
CA LEU A 116 -0.46 2.60 13.89
C LEU A 116 0.38 2.08 15.05
N LEU A 117 0.43 2.80 16.18
CA LEU A 117 1.11 2.33 17.38
C LEU A 117 0.50 1.00 17.89
N ALA A 118 -0.82 0.85 17.78
CA ALA A 118 -1.51 -0.35 18.24
C ALA A 118 -1.11 -1.62 17.44
N PRO A 119 -1.20 -1.66 16.11
CA PRO A 119 -0.76 -2.83 15.35
C PRO A 119 0.76 -3.03 15.39
N ALA A 120 1.58 -1.97 15.50
CA ALA A 120 3.02 -2.11 15.67
C ALA A 120 3.36 -2.79 17.00
N LEU A 121 2.82 -2.29 18.10
CA LEU A 121 2.98 -2.88 19.43
C LEU A 121 2.41 -4.30 19.49
N GLY A 122 1.16 -4.47 19.05
CA GLY A 122 0.48 -5.77 19.06
C GLY A 122 1.18 -6.82 18.22
N THR A 123 1.70 -6.46 17.04
CA THR A 123 2.51 -7.39 16.22
C THR A 123 3.78 -7.82 16.96
N GLY A 124 4.48 -6.89 17.61
CA GLY A 124 5.64 -7.24 18.43
C GLY A 124 5.27 -8.23 19.55
N ILE A 125 4.12 -8.03 20.21
CA ILE A 125 3.66 -8.92 21.30
C ILE A 125 3.30 -10.31 20.76
N VAL A 126 2.45 -10.41 19.72
CA VAL A 126 2.03 -11.73 19.21
C VAL A 126 3.20 -12.55 18.65
N LEU A 127 4.21 -11.89 18.11
CA LEU A 127 5.39 -12.55 17.56
C LEU A 127 6.34 -13.12 18.65
N GLN A 128 6.16 -12.78 19.92
CA GLN A 128 6.87 -13.43 21.02
C GLN A 128 6.34 -14.84 21.33
N HIS A 129 5.14 -15.19 20.85
CA HIS A 129 4.42 -16.40 21.22
C HIS A 129 4.09 -17.26 20.00
N LYS A 130 4.90 -18.29 19.73
CA LYS A 130 4.66 -19.23 18.62
C LYS A 130 3.40 -20.08 18.77
N ASP A 131 2.97 -20.30 19.99
CA ASP A 131 1.85 -21.14 20.41
C ASP A 131 0.48 -20.42 20.36
N TRP A 132 0.50 -19.11 20.12
CA TRP A 132 -0.74 -18.36 20.02
C TRP A 132 -1.51 -18.75 18.76
N PRO A 133 -2.87 -18.71 18.83
CA PRO A 133 -3.72 -19.11 17.71
C PRO A 133 -3.59 -18.13 16.53
N LEU A 134 -3.74 -18.66 15.31
CA LEU A 134 -3.60 -17.90 14.05
C LEU A 134 -4.43 -16.61 14.02
N TRP A 135 -5.65 -16.63 14.60
CA TRP A 135 -6.52 -15.45 14.61
C TRP A 135 -5.89 -14.22 15.31
N ALA A 136 -5.01 -14.43 16.29
CA ALA A 136 -4.34 -13.32 16.96
C ALA A 136 -3.38 -12.58 16.01
N PHE A 137 -2.67 -13.31 15.17
CA PHE A 137 -1.81 -12.76 14.13
C PHE A 137 -2.65 -12.11 13.02
N GLN A 138 -3.76 -12.73 12.62
CA GLN A 138 -4.69 -12.20 11.63
C GLN A 138 -5.31 -10.87 12.08
N LEU A 139 -5.64 -10.72 13.37
CA LEU A 139 -6.16 -9.48 13.94
C LEU A 139 -5.13 -8.34 13.83
N MET A 140 -3.86 -8.62 14.10
CA MET A 140 -2.80 -7.62 13.96
C MET A 140 -2.58 -7.26 12.50
N ALA A 141 -2.57 -8.24 11.59
CA ALA A 141 -2.48 -8.01 10.16
C ALA A 141 -3.66 -7.16 9.63
N LEU A 142 -4.88 -7.44 10.08
CA LEU A 142 -6.06 -6.66 9.75
C LEU A 142 -5.91 -5.20 10.21
N TRP A 143 -5.43 -4.98 11.43
CA TRP A 143 -5.28 -3.64 11.99
C TRP A 143 -4.18 -2.83 11.31
N CYS A 144 -3.15 -3.46 10.76
CA CYS A 144 -2.14 -2.80 9.92
C CYS A 144 -2.72 -2.08 8.71
N GLY A 145 -3.93 -2.44 8.28
CA GLY A 145 -4.65 -1.79 7.20
C GLY A 145 -4.90 -0.28 7.41
N VAL A 146 -4.91 0.22 8.64
CA VAL A 146 -4.95 1.66 8.91
C VAL A 146 -3.85 2.39 8.14
N GLY A 147 -2.64 1.81 8.06
CA GLY A 147 -1.52 2.37 7.29
C GLY A 147 -1.79 2.47 5.80
N GLY A 148 -2.55 1.51 5.23
CA GLY A 148 -2.99 1.57 3.84
C GLY A 148 -3.92 2.75 3.58
N GLY A 149 -4.83 3.06 4.52
CA GLY A 149 -5.74 4.21 4.46
C GLY A 149 -5.03 5.56 4.45
N ASN A 150 -3.88 5.67 5.12
CA ASN A 150 -3.12 6.92 5.26
C ASN A 150 -2.72 7.55 3.92
N PHE A 151 -2.62 6.76 2.84
CA PHE A 151 -2.32 7.32 1.52
C PHE A 151 -3.39 8.31 1.04
N ALA A 152 -4.67 7.93 1.11
CA ALA A 152 -5.75 8.76 0.60
C ALA A 152 -5.90 10.06 1.40
N SER A 153 -5.84 9.99 2.73
CA SER A 153 -5.92 11.17 3.60
C SER A 153 -4.69 12.08 3.43
N SER A 154 -3.48 11.52 3.37
CA SER A 154 -2.25 12.29 3.17
C SER A 154 -2.25 13.05 1.83
N MET A 155 -2.62 12.37 0.73
CA MET A 155 -2.72 13.00 -0.60
C MET A 155 -3.77 14.10 -0.62
N SER A 156 -4.95 13.85 -0.04
CA SER A 156 -6.01 14.85 0.09
C SER A 156 -5.55 16.06 0.89
N ASN A 157 -4.87 15.86 2.02
CA ASN A 157 -4.36 16.95 2.86
C ASN A 157 -3.36 17.82 2.09
N ILE A 158 -2.31 17.22 1.54
CA ILE A 158 -1.24 17.97 0.84
C ILE A 158 -1.78 18.72 -0.38
N SER A 159 -2.76 18.15 -1.10
CA SER A 159 -3.37 18.83 -2.25
C SER A 159 -4.00 20.18 -1.90
N THR A 160 -4.44 20.37 -0.66
CA THR A 160 -5.07 21.62 -0.21
C THR A 160 -4.09 22.72 0.17
N PHE A 161 -2.85 22.35 0.50
CA PHE A 161 -1.82 23.31 0.92
C PHE A 161 -1.11 24.00 -0.24
N PHE A 162 -1.03 23.37 -1.41
CA PHE A 162 -0.20 23.87 -2.52
C PHE A 162 -1.01 24.56 -3.62
N PRO A 163 -0.44 25.64 -4.23
CA PRO A 163 -1.04 26.26 -5.40
C PRO A 163 -1.01 25.28 -6.58
N LYS A 164 -1.87 25.51 -7.52
CA LYS A 164 -2.06 24.68 -8.72
C LYS A 164 -0.77 24.34 -9.44
N ARG A 165 0.07 25.34 -9.65
CA ARG A 165 1.35 25.22 -10.34
C ARG A 165 2.35 24.27 -9.66
N LEU A 166 2.22 24.03 -8.34
CA LEU A 166 3.12 23.18 -7.54
C LEU A 166 2.45 21.91 -7.03
N GLN A 167 1.15 21.74 -7.23
CA GLN A 167 0.39 20.64 -6.68
C GLN A 167 0.88 19.28 -7.19
N GLY A 168 1.20 19.16 -8.48
CA GLY A 168 1.76 17.94 -9.06
C GLY A 168 3.08 17.53 -8.41
N THR A 169 3.99 18.49 -8.22
CA THR A 169 5.27 18.26 -7.56
C THR A 169 5.09 17.83 -6.10
N ALA A 170 4.23 18.54 -5.35
CA ALA A 170 3.99 18.25 -3.93
C ALA A 170 3.36 16.86 -3.72
N LEU A 171 2.36 16.51 -4.53
CA LEU A 171 1.72 15.20 -4.50
C LEU A 171 2.67 14.09 -4.97
N GLY A 172 3.49 14.37 -5.99
CA GLY A 172 4.53 13.46 -6.46
C GLY A 172 5.57 13.16 -5.39
N LEU A 173 6.04 14.17 -4.66
CA LEU A 173 6.95 13.99 -3.54
C LEU A 173 6.30 13.20 -2.40
N ASN A 174 5.08 13.59 -2.00
CA ASN A 174 4.36 12.91 -0.92
C ASN A 174 4.10 11.44 -1.24
N ALA A 175 3.57 11.15 -2.43
CA ALA A 175 3.30 9.78 -2.86
C ALA A 175 4.59 8.98 -3.12
N GLY A 176 5.56 9.56 -3.81
CA GLY A 176 6.81 8.90 -4.16
C GLY A 176 7.61 8.50 -2.92
N LEU A 177 7.93 9.49 -2.09
CA LEU A 177 8.69 9.24 -0.86
C LEU A 177 7.92 8.39 0.15
N GLY A 178 6.60 8.58 0.27
CA GLY A 178 5.76 7.73 1.13
C GLY A 178 5.80 6.26 0.73
N ASN A 179 5.78 5.96 -0.57
CA ASN A 179 5.84 4.57 -1.07
C ASN A 179 7.19 3.87 -0.79
N PHE A 180 8.26 4.60 -0.51
CA PHE A 180 9.50 4.00 -0.01
C PHE A 180 9.32 3.28 1.33
N GLY A 181 8.22 3.50 2.05
CA GLY A 181 7.87 2.73 3.25
C GLY A 181 7.83 1.23 2.99
N VAL A 182 7.40 0.80 1.79
CA VAL A 182 7.41 -0.62 1.39
C VAL A 182 8.85 -1.15 1.30
N THR A 183 9.76 -0.38 0.72
CA THR A 183 11.19 -0.73 0.68
C THR A 183 11.81 -0.68 2.07
N THR A 184 11.51 0.39 2.82
CA THR A 184 12.07 0.61 4.15
C THR A 184 11.76 -0.55 5.09
N MET A 185 10.52 -1.07 5.11
CA MET A 185 10.20 -2.20 5.97
C MET A 185 10.93 -3.48 5.56
N GLN A 186 11.17 -3.68 4.27
CA GLN A 186 11.90 -4.85 3.76
C GLN A 186 13.40 -4.79 4.07
N VAL A 187 13.93 -3.61 4.34
CA VAL A 187 15.32 -3.40 4.78
C VAL A 187 15.41 -3.40 6.31
N VAL A 188 14.55 -2.61 6.97
CA VAL A 188 14.62 -2.39 8.43
C VAL A 188 14.26 -3.65 9.20
N ILE A 189 13.20 -4.39 8.80
CA ILE A 189 12.76 -5.56 9.55
C ILE A 189 13.85 -6.63 9.65
N PRO A 190 14.47 -7.12 8.56
CA PRO A 190 15.56 -8.08 8.68
C PRO A 190 16.75 -7.57 9.48
N LEU A 191 17.00 -6.26 9.46
CA LEU A 191 18.10 -5.64 10.19
C LEU A 191 17.85 -5.64 11.71
N VAL A 192 16.69 -5.13 12.14
CA VAL A 192 16.35 -5.01 13.58
C VAL A 192 16.13 -6.35 14.26
N MET A 193 15.82 -7.40 13.50
CA MET A 193 15.66 -8.75 14.02
C MET A 193 16.99 -9.40 14.43
N THR A 194 18.13 -8.87 14.00
CA THR A 194 19.45 -9.41 14.36
C THR A 194 19.98 -8.89 15.70
N VAL A 195 19.29 -7.94 16.34
CA VAL A 195 19.75 -7.24 17.54
C VAL A 195 18.66 -7.19 18.60
N GLY A 196 18.99 -7.49 19.84
CA GLY A 196 18.10 -7.40 21.01
C GLY A 196 17.95 -5.95 21.52
N ILE A 197 17.44 -5.03 20.70
CA ILE A 197 17.44 -3.57 20.98
C ILE A 197 16.43 -3.15 22.05
N PHE A 198 15.45 -4.00 22.41
CA PHE A 198 14.41 -3.64 23.38
C PHE A 198 14.60 -4.29 24.75
N GLY A 199 15.75 -4.95 25.01
CA GLY A 199 16.03 -5.61 26.28
C GLY A 199 14.91 -6.56 26.73
N ASP A 200 14.58 -6.55 28.02
CA ASP A 200 13.54 -7.43 28.59
C ASP A 200 12.15 -7.18 27.98
N PHE A 201 11.82 -5.96 27.62
CA PHE A 201 10.56 -5.63 26.93
C PHE A 201 10.47 -6.32 25.56
N GLY A 202 11.59 -6.46 24.88
CA GLY A 202 11.68 -7.13 23.58
C GLY A 202 11.50 -8.64 23.67
N GLY A 203 11.54 -9.23 24.86
CA GLY A 203 11.44 -10.67 25.06
C GLY A 203 12.66 -11.45 24.56
N GLU A 204 12.57 -12.77 24.64
CA GLU A 204 13.68 -13.68 24.32
C GLU A 204 13.90 -13.83 22.81
N ALA A 205 15.14 -14.13 22.44
CA ALA A 205 15.50 -14.48 21.07
C ALA A 205 14.93 -15.84 20.68
N MET A 206 14.51 -15.97 19.44
CA MET A 206 14.13 -17.23 18.83
C MET A 206 15.24 -17.74 17.92
N THR A 207 15.52 -19.04 17.96
CA THR A 207 16.56 -19.66 17.13
C THR A 207 16.03 -19.94 15.73
N LEU A 208 16.76 -19.54 14.70
CA LEU A 208 16.47 -19.88 13.32
C LEU A 208 16.61 -21.39 13.09
N ILE A 209 15.60 -22.02 12.51
CA ILE A 209 15.67 -23.44 12.09
C ILE A 209 16.10 -23.59 10.62
N LYS A 210 16.05 -22.50 9.84
CA LYS A 210 16.52 -22.42 8.44
C LYS A 210 17.34 -21.16 8.26
N ASP A 211 18.21 -21.17 7.25
CA ASP A 211 18.94 -19.98 6.87
C ASP A 211 17.96 -18.83 6.52
N SER A 212 18.31 -17.67 7.03
CA SER A 212 17.64 -16.42 6.77
C SER A 212 18.58 -15.46 6.01
N GLY A 213 18.25 -14.19 5.96
CA GLY A 213 19.08 -13.19 5.31
C GLY A 213 18.73 -11.78 5.73
N TRP A 214 19.61 -10.87 5.33
CA TRP A 214 19.44 -9.45 5.41
C TRP A 214 20.12 -8.81 4.19
N ILE A 215 20.13 -7.48 4.09
CA ILE A 215 20.73 -6.78 2.94
C ILE A 215 22.23 -7.08 2.73
N PHE A 216 22.94 -7.48 3.78
CA PHE A 216 24.39 -7.76 3.73
C PHE A 216 24.75 -9.25 3.63
N GLY A 217 23.78 -10.14 3.50
CA GLY A 217 24.06 -11.56 3.28
C GLY A 217 23.14 -12.54 4.00
N LYS A 218 23.64 -13.76 4.16
CA LYS A 218 22.94 -14.85 4.85
C LYS A 218 23.15 -14.79 6.36
N ILE A 219 22.13 -15.23 7.10
CA ILE A 219 22.19 -15.51 8.54
C ILE A 219 21.93 -17.00 8.66
N ALA A 220 22.88 -17.71 9.26
CA ALA A 220 22.84 -19.17 9.36
C ALA A 220 21.73 -19.67 10.31
N ALA A 221 21.20 -20.84 10.03
CA ALA A 221 20.40 -21.60 10.99
C ALA A 221 21.18 -21.76 12.30
N GLY A 222 20.46 -21.78 13.45
CA GLY A 222 21.06 -21.77 14.78
C GLY A 222 21.33 -20.36 15.34
N THR A 223 21.23 -19.30 14.52
CA THR A 223 21.42 -17.91 15.00
C THR A 223 20.19 -17.44 15.79
N PRO A 224 20.38 -16.84 16.99
CA PRO A 224 19.28 -16.21 17.73
C PRO A 224 18.83 -14.93 17.02
N THR A 225 17.51 -14.73 16.92
CA THR A 225 16.89 -13.55 16.29
C THR A 225 15.65 -13.09 17.06
N TRP A 226 15.34 -11.81 16.98
CA TRP A 226 14.20 -11.17 17.64
C TRP A 226 13.14 -10.77 16.60
N ILE A 227 12.31 -11.73 16.17
CA ILE A 227 11.25 -11.47 15.17
C ILE A 227 10.25 -10.39 15.62
N GLN A 228 10.01 -10.29 16.90
CA GLN A 228 9.13 -9.29 17.52
C GLN A 228 9.58 -7.85 17.26
N ASN A 229 10.86 -7.63 17.00
CA ASN A 229 11.38 -6.31 16.61
C ASN A 229 10.81 -5.82 15.28
N ALA A 230 10.28 -6.72 14.45
CA ALA A 230 9.56 -6.36 13.22
C ALA A 230 8.34 -5.45 13.50
N GLY A 231 7.71 -5.62 14.65
CA GLY A 231 6.64 -4.72 15.13
C GLY A 231 7.18 -3.56 15.97
N PHE A 232 7.97 -3.86 16.99
CA PHE A 232 8.43 -2.86 17.98
C PHE A 232 9.28 -1.74 17.38
N ALA A 233 10.08 -2.01 16.35
CA ALA A 233 10.95 -1.01 15.75
C ALA A 233 10.19 0.22 15.23
N TRP A 234 8.96 0.05 14.77
CA TRP A 234 8.14 1.15 14.28
C TRP A 234 7.69 2.11 15.38
N LEU A 235 7.64 1.67 16.65
CA LEU A 235 7.32 2.54 17.78
C LEU A 235 8.33 3.70 17.91
N LEU A 236 9.61 3.44 17.61
CA LEU A 236 10.69 4.44 17.66
C LEU A 236 10.45 5.60 16.66
N SER A 237 9.77 5.33 15.56
CA SER A 237 9.42 6.34 14.55
C SER A 237 8.03 6.91 14.79
N LEU A 238 7.05 6.06 15.07
CA LEU A 238 5.64 6.46 15.15
C LEU A 238 5.35 7.38 16.34
N VAL A 239 6.01 7.18 17.50
CA VAL A 239 5.83 8.05 18.67
C VAL A 239 6.28 9.48 18.37
N PRO A 240 7.54 9.73 17.99
CA PRO A 240 7.96 11.10 17.69
C PRO A 240 7.23 11.71 16.48
N LEU A 241 6.89 10.90 15.46
CA LEU A 241 6.10 11.39 14.33
C LEU A 241 4.67 11.78 14.72
N SER A 242 4.02 11.05 15.60
CA SER A 242 2.70 11.42 16.12
C SER A 242 2.78 12.77 16.84
N ILE A 243 3.78 12.95 17.69
CA ILE A 243 4.02 14.23 18.38
C ILE A 243 4.27 15.35 17.36
N LEU A 244 5.10 15.08 16.35
CA LEU A 244 5.43 16.05 15.30
C LEU A 244 4.21 16.40 14.44
N CYS A 245 3.33 15.43 14.13
CA CYS A 245 2.07 15.69 13.43
C CYS A 245 1.16 16.60 14.23
N TRP A 246 1.05 16.38 15.55
CA TRP A 246 0.19 17.18 16.41
C TRP A 246 0.64 18.64 16.55
N PHE A 247 1.94 18.86 16.78
CA PHE A 247 2.50 20.20 17.04
C PHE A 247 2.98 20.90 15.78
N GLY A 248 3.36 20.18 14.73
CA GLY A 248 3.97 20.73 13.52
C GLY A 248 3.03 20.93 12.34
N MET A 249 1.89 20.25 12.30
CA MET A 249 0.93 20.36 11.19
C MET A 249 -0.21 21.33 11.51
N ASN A 250 -1.00 21.67 10.48
CA ASN A 250 -2.11 22.61 10.58
C ASN A 250 -3.41 22.01 10.03
N ASN A 251 -4.54 22.51 10.55
CA ASN A 251 -5.85 22.39 9.92
C ASN A 251 -6.13 23.65 9.08
N LEU A 252 -6.70 23.49 7.90
CA LEU A 252 -7.18 24.60 7.08
C LEU A 252 -8.69 24.74 7.26
N LYS A 253 -9.13 25.83 7.91
CA LYS A 253 -10.56 26.11 8.11
C LYS A 253 -11.30 26.41 6.80
N THR A 254 -10.59 26.82 5.78
CA THR A 254 -11.12 26.98 4.41
C THR A 254 -11.51 25.64 3.75
N VAL A 255 -10.96 24.51 4.22
CA VAL A 255 -11.24 23.16 3.73
C VAL A 255 -12.18 22.40 4.67
N SER A 256 -12.03 22.60 5.96
CA SER A 256 -12.76 21.92 7.03
C SER A 256 -13.28 22.93 8.06
N ALA A 257 -14.33 23.66 7.68
CA ALA A 257 -14.89 24.74 8.48
C ALA A 257 -15.33 24.27 9.88
N ASP A 258 -15.93 23.08 9.97
CA ASP A 258 -16.51 22.51 11.19
C ASP A 258 -15.65 21.39 11.80
N THR A 259 -14.33 21.60 11.92
CA THR A 259 -13.48 20.62 12.61
C THR A 259 -13.86 20.43 14.07
N GLY A 260 -14.39 21.49 14.72
CA GLY A 260 -14.78 21.46 16.12
C GLY A 260 -13.62 21.19 17.08
N HIS A 261 -13.96 20.69 18.27
CA HIS A 261 -12.96 20.24 19.22
C HIS A 261 -12.22 18.99 18.70
N PRO A 262 -10.90 18.83 18.93
CA PRO A 262 -10.12 17.68 18.44
C PRO A 262 -10.73 16.31 18.81
N LEU A 263 -11.32 16.16 19.98
CA LEU A 263 -11.97 14.90 20.38
C LEU A 263 -13.17 14.55 19.47
N VAL A 264 -13.92 15.55 18.99
CA VAL A 264 -15.01 15.34 18.04
C VAL A 264 -14.46 14.91 16.68
N ALA A 265 -13.34 15.52 16.24
CA ALA A 265 -12.64 15.10 15.04
C ALA A 265 -12.16 13.65 15.16
N PHE A 266 -11.58 13.27 16.28
CA PHE A 266 -11.14 11.89 16.55
C PHE A 266 -12.31 10.90 16.56
N ALA A 267 -13.44 11.26 17.17
CA ALA A 267 -14.65 10.44 17.13
C ALA A 267 -15.15 10.23 15.70
N LYS A 268 -15.15 11.27 14.84
CA LYS A 268 -15.54 11.16 13.43
C LYS A 268 -14.61 10.21 12.66
N ILE A 269 -13.29 10.31 12.86
CA ILE A 269 -12.28 9.46 12.20
C ILE A 269 -12.47 8.00 12.63
N THR A 270 -12.55 7.76 13.95
CA THR A 270 -12.72 6.41 14.50
C THR A 270 -14.02 5.79 14.01
N TYR A 271 -15.12 6.56 13.99
CA TYR A 271 -16.40 6.11 13.46
C TYR A 271 -16.29 5.64 12.00
N LEU A 272 -15.71 6.46 11.13
CA LEU A 272 -15.56 6.11 9.71
C LEU A 272 -14.65 4.90 9.48
N TYR A 273 -13.58 4.77 10.26
CA TYR A 273 -12.71 3.60 10.17
C TYR A 273 -13.38 2.35 10.70
N THR A 274 -14.16 2.45 11.79
CA THR A 274 -14.96 1.32 12.29
C THR A 274 -15.97 0.86 11.23
N LEU A 275 -16.63 1.79 10.55
CA LEU A 275 -17.55 1.48 9.46
C LEU A 275 -16.84 0.77 8.28
N ALA A 276 -15.59 1.08 8.01
CA ALA A 276 -14.82 0.39 6.97
C ALA A 276 -14.29 -0.99 7.42
N PHE A 277 -13.97 -1.15 8.70
CA PHE A 277 -13.56 -2.46 9.22
C PHE A 277 -14.68 -3.49 9.19
N VAL A 278 -15.93 -3.09 9.41
CA VAL A 278 -17.07 -4.03 9.42
C VAL A 278 -17.20 -4.81 8.11
N PRO A 279 -17.22 -4.18 6.91
CA PRO A 279 -17.20 -4.90 5.64
C PRO A 279 -16.00 -5.83 5.48
N SER A 280 -14.79 -5.34 5.81
CA SER A 280 -13.57 -6.16 5.69
C SER A 280 -13.60 -7.39 6.60
N ILE A 281 -14.07 -7.25 7.84
CA ILE A 281 -14.22 -8.37 8.77
C ILE A 281 -15.27 -9.35 8.25
N LEU A 282 -16.40 -8.86 7.76
CA LEU A 282 -17.46 -9.71 7.21
C LEU A 282 -16.97 -10.47 5.97
N GLY A 283 -16.36 -9.78 5.02
CA GLY A 283 -15.79 -10.39 3.81
C GLY A 283 -14.75 -11.46 4.14
N LEU A 284 -13.84 -11.16 5.06
CA LEU A 284 -12.83 -12.12 5.54
C LEU A 284 -13.46 -13.31 6.27
N TYR A 285 -14.44 -13.09 7.15
CA TYR A 285 -15.13 -14.16 7.87
C TYR A 285 -15.83 -15.14 6.92
N LEU A 286 -16.46 -14.61 5.89
CA LEU A 286 -17.11 -15.44 4.87
C LEU A 286 -16.10 -16.20 3.98
N TYR A 287 -14.93 -15.60 3.74
CA TYR A 287 -13.88 -16.15 2.87
C TYR A 287 -12.96 -17.14 3.59
N LEU A 288 -12.49 -16.82 4.79
CA LEU A 288 -11.50 -17.63 5.51
C LEU A 288 -12.08 -19.00 5.90
N PRO A 289 -11.28 -20.08 5.83
CA PRO A 289 -11.70 -21.39 6.30
C PRO A 289 -11.81 -21.43 7.84
N LYS A 290 -12.46 -22.45 8.35
CA LYS A 290 -12.47 -22.73 9.81
C LYS A 290 -11.05 -22.95 10.32
N PRO A 291 -10.72 -22.54 11.56
CA PRO A 291 -11.63 -22.03 12.60
C PRO A 291 -11.88 -20.52 12.55
N THR A 292 -11.15 -19.74 11.74
CA THR A 292 -11.21 -18.26 11.74
C THR A 292 -12.34 -17.68 10.88
N GLY A 293 -12.90 -18.46 10.01
CA GLY A 293 -14.04 -18.07 9.16
C GLY A 293 -14.94 -19.27 8.87
N VAL A 294 -15.77 -19.15 7.86
CA VAL A 294 -16.74 -20.19 7.46
C VAL A 294 -16.47 -20.78 6.06
N GLY A 295 -15.62 -20.15 5.25
CA GLY A 295 -15.22 -20.64 3.94
C GLY A 295 -16.38 -20.76 2.93
N LEU A 296 -17.37 -19.87 3.02
CA LEU A 296 -18.58 -19.93 2.17
C LEU A 296 -18.40 -19.34 0.79
N ILE A 297 -17.49 -18.39 0.64
CA ILE A 297 -17.30 -17.63 -0.59
C ILE A 297 -15.84 -17.67 -1.06
N SER A 298 -15.64 -17.56 -2.38
CA SER A 298 -14.31 -17.40 -2.95
C SER A 298 -13.82 -15.96 -2.81
N MET A 299 -12.51 -15.75 -2.96
CA MET A 299 -11.90 -14.42 -3.01
C MET A 299 -12.55 -13.52 -4.07
N TRP A 300 -12.94 -14.08 -5.21
CA TRP A 300 -13.57 -13.35 -6.31
C TRP A 300 -14.96 -12.81 -5.98
N VAL A 301 -15.61 -13.35 -4.95
CA VAL A 301 -16.86 -12.84 -4.38
C VAL A 301 -16.56 -11.94 -3.16
N ALA A 302 -15.58 -12.29 -2.34
CA ALA A 302 -15.25 -11.54 -1.13
C ALA A 302 -14.81 -10.09 -1.43
N VAL A 303 -13.95 -9.89 -2.44
CA VAL A 303 -13.45 -8.55 -2.79
C VAL A 303 -14.56 -7.63 -3.32
N PRO A 304 -15.38 -8.00 -4.31
CA PRO A 304 -16.52 -7.18 -4.72
C PRO A 304 -17.54 -6.95 -3.60
N LEU A 305 -17.79 -7.94 -2.76
CA LEU A 305 -18.70 -7.82 -1.61
C LEU A 305 -18.17 -6.79 -0.60
N ASP A 306 -16.88 -6.82 -0.28
CA ASP A 306 -16.24 -5.86 0.61
C ASP A 306 -16.34 -4.43 0.04
N ILE A 307 -16.02 -4.23 -1.24
CA ILE A 307 -16.11 -2.93 -1.91
C ILE A 307 -17.54 -2.39 -1.89
N VAL A 308 -18.51 -3.20 -2.32
CA VAL A 308 -19.93 -2.80 -2.40
C VAL A 308 -20.49 -2.52 -1.01
N SER A 309 -20.20 -3.38 -0.03
CA SER A 309 -20.67 -3.20 1.34
C SER A 309 -20.03 -1.97 2.01
N ALA A 310 -18.74 -1.69 1.77
CA ALA A 310 -18.08 -0.48 2.26
C ALA A 310 -18.74 0.80 1.70
N LEU A 311 -19.01 0.84 0.39
CA LEU A 311 -19.71 1.95 -0.24
C LEU A 311 -21.14 2.11 0.28
N LEU A 312 -21.85 1.00 0.45
CA LEU A 312 -23.23 1.01 0.96
C LEU A 312 -23.29 1.49 2.41
N VAL A 313 -22.43 0.96 3.28
CA VAL A 313 -22.34 1.36 4.69
C VAL A 313 -22.00 2.85 4.78
N MET A 314 -21.04 3.33 4.00
CA MET A 314 -20.71 4.77 3.99
C MET A 314 -21.88 5.64 3.52
N LYS A 315 -22.62 5.21 2.50
CA LYS A 315 -23.79 5.95 1.99
C LYS A 315 -24.94 6.00 3.01
N LEU A 316 -25.21 4.88 3.70
CA LEU A 316 -26.31 4.76 4.65
C LEU A 316 -25.99 5.41 6.00
N ALA A 317 -24.74 5.29 6.45
CA ALA A 317 -24.30 5.82 7.74
C ALA A 317 -23.80 7.27 7.68
N ALA A 318 -23.73 7.87 6.49
CA ALA A 318 -23.37 9.27 6.34
C ALA A 318 -24.52 10.19 6.79
N PHE A 319 -24.20 11.15 7.67
CA PHE A 319 -25.13 12.16 8.17
C PHE A 319 -24.51 13.57 8.13
N GLY A 320 -25.36 14.62 8.18
CA GLY A 320 -24.92 16.01 8.16
C GLY A 320 -24.05 16.34 6.94
N ALA A 321 -22.99 17.09 7.13
CA ALA A 321 -22.02 17.49 6.08
C ALA A 321 -21.34 16.28 5.40
N MET A 322 -21.22 15.14 6.09
CA MET A 322 -20.67 13.91 5.54
C MET A 322 -21.54 13.38 4.40
N LYS A 323 -22.87 13.45 4.50
CA LYS A 323 -23.81 12.98 3.47
C LYS A 323 -23.62 13.73 2.15
N GLU A 324 -23.42 15.03 2.20
CA GLU A 324 -23.15 15.84 1.01
C GLU A 324 -21.80 15.48 0.37
N GLY A 325 -20.75 15.34 1.17
CA GLY A 325 -19.43 14.94 0.71
C GLY A 325 -19.43 13.58 0.04
N VAL A 326 -20.07 12.57 0.64
CA VAL A 326 -20.24 11.22 0.08
C VAL A 326 -21.03 11.29 -1.22
N SER A 327 -22.14 12.03 -1.28
CA SER A 327 -22.97 12.16 -2.47
C SER A 327 -22.19 12.73 -3.66
N LYS A 328 -21.41 13.79 -3.44
CA LYS A 328 -20.54 14.38 -4.49
C LYS A 328 -19.49 13.41 -5.01
N GLN A 329 -18.93 12.57 -4.15
CA GLN A 329 -17.96 11.56 -4.62
C GLN A 329 -18.62 10.45 -5.44
N PHE A 330 -19.86 10.09 -5.19
CA PHE A 330 -20.55 9.10 -6.01
C PHE A 330 -20.81 9.58 -7.45
N GLU A 331 -20.73 10.88 -7.74
CA GLU A 331 -20.85 11.41 -9.11
C GLU A 331 -19.76 10.91 -10.05
N ILE A 332 -18.55 10.59 -9.54
CA ILE A 332 -17.46 10.05 -10.34
C ILE A 332 -17.82 8.73 -11.04
N PHE A 333 -18.71 7.93 -10.46
CA PHE A 333 -19.10 6.63 -11.02
C PHE A 333 -19.92 6.72 -12.30
N ARG A 334 -20.48 7.89 -12.61
CA ARG A 334 -21.17 8.16 -13.87
C ARG A 334 -20.21 8.37 -15.04
N ASN A 335 -18.95 8.67 -14.75
CA ASN A 335 -17.94 8.91 -15.77
C ASN A 335 -17.25 7.58 -16.16
N LYS A 336 -17.37 7.19 -17.44
CA LYS A 336 -16.73 5.97 -17.98
C LYS A 336 -15.21 5.94 -17.81
N HIS A 337 -14.57 7.11 -17.82
CA HIS A 337 -13.12 7.22 -17.62
C HIS A 337 -12.70 6.88 -16.20
N THR A 338 -13.58 6.99 -15.21
CA THR A 338 -13.31 6.51 -13.85
C THR A 338 -13.04 5.00 -13.86
N TRP A 339 -13.85 4.24 -14.55
CA TRP A 339 -13.71 2.79 -14.61
C TRP A 339 -12.50 2.33 -15.43
N SER A 340 -12.25 2.96 -16.59
CA SER A 340 -11.06 2.65 -17.38
C SER A 340 -9.77 2.98 -16.63
N MET A 341 -9.71 4.15 -15.96
CA MET A 341 -8.54 4.52 -15.17
C MET A 341 -8.38 3.65 -13.92
N THR A 342 -9.48 3.17 -13.31
CA THR A 342 -9.42 2.19 -12.22
C THR A 342 -8.74 0.91 -12.69
N ALA A 343 -9.14 0.34 -13.82
CA ALA A 343 -8.52 -0.86 -14.37
C ALA A 343 -7.03 -0.65 -14.67
N LEU A 344 -6.66 0.47 -15.31
CA LEU A 344 -5.28 0.80 -15.64
C LEU A 344 -4.43 1.04 -14.37
N TYR A 345 -5.02 1.59 -13.32
CA TYR A 345 -4.31 1.79 -12.06
C TYR A 345 -4.13 0.48 -11.27
N ILE A 346 -5.03 -0.50 -11.43
CA ILE A 346 -4.81 -1.87 -10.92
C ILE A 346 -3.60 -2.50 -11.60
N VAL A 347 -3.43 -2.34 -12.92
CA VAL A 347 -2.23 -2.83 -13.63
C VAL A 347 -0.95 -2.26 -13.01
N THR A 348 -0.91 -0.96 -12.77
CA THR A 348 0.31 -0.29 -12.33
C THR A 348 0.51 -0.37 -10.81
N PHE A 349 -0.36 0.26 -10.01
CA PHE A 349 -0.22 0.28 -8.56
C PHE A 349 -0.65 -1.02 -7.89
N GLY A 350 -1.73 -1.64 -8.38
CA GLY A 350 -2.20 -2.93 -7.83
C GLY A 350 -1.14 -4.01 -7.94
N SER A 351 -0.47 -4.10 -9.09
CA SER A 351 0.65 -5.03 -9.30
C SER A 351 1.87 -4.66 -8.46
N PHE A 352 2.23 -3.38 -8.38
CA PHE A 352 3.33 -2.92 -7.54
C PHE A 352 3.18 -3.37 -6.09
N ILE A 353 2.04 -3.06 -5.47
CA ILE A 353 1.81 -3.39 -4.06
C ILE A 353 1.58 -4.89 -3.87
N GLY A 354 0.86 -5.55 -4.79
CA GLY A 354 0.61 -6.98 -4.74
C GLY A 354 1.88 -7.80 -4.81
N PHE A 355 2.77 -7.49 -5.75
CA PHE A 355 4.07 -8.16 -5.86
C PHE A 355 4.98 -7.83 -4.67
N SER A 356 4.94 -6.61 -4.16
CA SER A 356 5.71 -6.23 -2.97
C SER A 356 5.34 -7.07 -1.74
N MET A 357 4.05 -7.44 -1.61
CA MET A 357 3.55 -8.28 -0.53
C MET A 357 3.82 -9.77 -0.76
N ALA A 358 3.61 -10.26 -1.98
CA ALA A 358 3.64 -11.69 -2.30
C ALA A 358 5.06 -12.22 -2.58
N LEU A 359 5.91 -11.39 -3.20
CA LEU A 359 7.20 -11.82 -3.74
C LEU A 359 8.14 -12.45 -2.69
N PRO A 360 8.34 -11.85 -1.49
CA PRO A 360 9.29 -12.40 -0.53
C PRO A 360 8.96 -13.84 -0.12
N LEU A 361 7.69 -14.10 0.19
CA LEU A 361 7.25 -15.44 0.57
C LEU A 361 7.29 -16.41 -0.64
N SER A 362 6.88 -15.94 -1.82
CA SER A 362 6.95 -16.74 -3.05
C SER A 362 8.37 -17.19 -3.38
N MET A 363 9.33 -16.28 -3.30
CA MET A 363 10.76 -16.61 -3.49
C MET A 363 11.22 -17.65 -2.47
N LYS A 364 10.81 -17.51 -1.19
CA LYS A 364 11.20 -18.46 -0.14
C LYS A 364 10.64 -19.85 -0.40
N VAL A 365 9.40 -19.95 -0.87
CA VAL A 365 8.75 -21.24 -1.13
C VAL A 365 9.27 -21.89 -2.41
N ILE A 366 9.48 -21.12 -3.49
CA ILE A 366 9.91 -21.66 -4.79
C ILE A 366 11.41 -22.00 -4.79
N PHE A 367 12.25 -21.11 -4.27
CA PHE A 367 13.72 -21.26 -4.37
C PHE A 367 14.37 -21.78 -3.09
N GLY A 368 13.67 -21.72 -1.96
CA GLY A 368 14.15 -22.23 -0.68
C GLY A 368 13.97 -23.74 -0.49
N ILE A 369 13.32 -24.41 -1.44
CA ILE A 369 12.98 -25.83 -1.41
C ILE A 369 13.47 -26.48 -2.68
N SER A 370 14.13 -27.64 -2.60
CA SER A 370 14.46 -28.49 -3.76
C SER A 370 13.23 -29.31 -4.11
N HIS A 371 12.87 -29.30 -5.39
CA HIS A 371 11.70 -29.99 -5.90
C HIS A 371 12.15 -31.26 -6.63
N VAL A 372 11.97 -32.41 -6.00
CA VAL A 372 12.45 -33.70 -6.48
C VAL A 372 11.31 -34.71 -6.58
N PRO A 373 11.28 -35.57 -7.62
CA PRO A 373 10.30 -36.63 -7.69
C PRO A 373 10.60 -37.72 -6.63
N ASP A 374 9.55 -38.30 -6.08
CA ASP A 374 9.65 -39.50 -5.26
C ASP A 374 9.84 -40.75 -6.14
N VAL A 375 9.86 -41.93 -5.50
CA VAL A 375 10.03 -43.22 -6.19
C VAL A 375 8.90 -43.53 -7.19
N ASN A 376 7.78 -42.86 -7.10
CA ASN A 376 6.62 -43.00 -8.00
C ASN A 376 6.57 -41.89 -9.05
N GLY A 377 7.57 -41.00 -9.10
CA GLY A 377 7.62 -39.87 -10.02
C GLY A 377 6.76 -38.66 -9.60
N VAL A 378 6.18 -38.66 -8.38
CA VAL A 378 5.40 -37.54 -7.84
C VAL A 378 6.35 -36.50 -7.24
N MET A 379 6.24 -35.26 -7.72
CA MET A 379 7.07 -34.16 -7.23
C MET A 379 6.83 -33.88 -5.74
N GLN A 380 7.92 -33.89 -4.97
CA GLN A 380 7.94 -33.58 -3.56
C GLN A 380 8.55 -32.19 -3.35
N HIS A 381 7.96 -31.43 -2.43
CA HIS A 381 8.33 -30.04 -2.14
C HIS A 381 8.69 -29.87 -0.64
N THR A 382 9.47 -30.81 -0.12
CA THR A 382 9.77 -30.89 1.33
C THR A 382 11.24 -30.70 1.68
N LEU A 383 12.13 -30.96 0.73
CA LEU A 383 13.58 -30.88 0.96
C LEU A 383 14.05 -29.43 0.96
N SER A 384 14.76 -29.03 2.01
CA SER A 384 15.39 -27.70 2.05
C SER A 384 16.48 -27.60 0.99
N ASN A 385 16.50 -26.53 0.21
CA ASN A 385 17.55 -26.25 -0.76
C ASN A 385 18.77 -25.67 -0.03
N PRO A 386 19.93 -26.36 -0.01
CA PRO A 386 21.13 -25.86 0.66
C PRO A 386 21.71 -24.62 -0.04
N ASN A 387 21.47 -24.48 -1.35
CA ASN A 387 21.94 -23.35 -2.15
C ASN A 387 20.88 -22.26 -2.33
N ALA A 388 19.83 -22.26 -1.48
CA ALA A 388 18.75 -21.29 -1.57
C ALA A 388 19.28 -19.85 -1.53
N PRO A 389 18.77 -18.98 -2.42
CA PRO A 389 19.10 -17.55 -2.36
C PRO A 389 18.56 -16.94 -1.07
N SER A 390 19.30 -15.97 -0.52
CA SER A 390 18.84 -15.20 0.62
C SER A 390 17.74 -14.22 0.21
N VAL A 391 16.49 -14.64 0.33
CA VAL A 391 15.31 -13.88 -0.13
C VAL A 391 15.31 -12.44 0.39
N LEU A 392 15.60 -12.25 1.68
CA LEU A 392 15.56 -10.94 2.31
C LEU A 392 16.71 -10.01 1.88
N SER A 393 17.75 -10.56 1.23
CA SER A 393 18.79 -9.74 0.60
C SER A 393 18.33 -9.11 -0.73
N TYR A 394 17.30 -9.64 -1.36
CA TYR A 394 16.85 -9.21 -2.69
C TYR A 394 15.44 -8.61 -2.72
N ALA A 395 14.57 -8.97 -1.77
CA ALA A 395 13.15 -8.60 -1.79
C ALA A 395 12.92 -7.09 -1.89
N TRP A 396 13.72 -6.28 -1.22
CA TRP A 396 13.60 -4.82 -1.16
C TRP A 396 13.91 -4.12 -2.49
N ILE A 397 14.68 -4.74 -3.40
CA ILE A 397 15.15 -4.11 -4.64
C ILE A 397 13.96 -3.79 -5.57
N GLY A 398 13.00 -4.70 -5.68
CA GLY A 398 11.82 -4.50 -6.51
C GLY A 398 11.00 -3.26 -6.12
N PRO A 399 10.49 -3.19 -4.90
CA PRO A 399 9.78 -2.00 -4.43
C PRO A 399 10.60 -0.72 -4.50
N PHE A 400 11.92 -0.79 -4.27
CA PHE A 400 12.83 0.35 -4.43
C PHE A 400 12.84 0.87 -5.87
N VAL A 401 13.09 -0.01 -6.84
CA VAL A 401 13.09 0.33 -8.27
C VAL A 401 11.74 0.90 -8.69
N GLY A 402 10.64 0.24 -8.32
CA GLY A 402 9.30 0.67 -8.66
C GLY A 402 8.92 2.02 -8.05
N ALA A 403 9.37 2.34 -6.84
CA ALA A 403 9.12 3.64 -6.21
C ALA A 403 10.01 4.74 -6.81
N ALA A 404 11.31 4.46 -7.01
CA ALA A 404 12.29 5.44 -7.48
C ALA A 404 12.04 5.90 -8.93
N ILE A 405 11.53 5.01 -9.80
CA ILE A 405 11.34 5.31 -11.22
C ILE A 405 10.05 6.10 -11.52
N ARG A 406 9.12 6.22 -10.57
CA ARG A 406 7.80 6.89 -10.79
C ARG A 406 7.91 8.32 -11.31
N PRO A 407 8.78 9.20 -10.77
CA PRO A 407 8.92 10.55 -11.29
C PRO A 407 9.36 10.58 -12.76
N VAL A 408 10.20 9.62 -13.17
CA VAL A 408 10.63 9.48 -14.56
C VAL A 408 9.43 9.08 -15.43
N GLY A 409 8.58 8.17 -14.97
CA GLY A 409 7.34 7.80 -15.66
C GLY A 409 6.41 8.98 -15.88
N GLY A 410 6.24 9.85 -14.88
CA GLY A 410 5.49 11.10 -15.00
C GLY A 410 6.11 12.05 -16.02
N TRP A 411 7.41 12.29 -15.91
CA TRP A 411 8.15 13.18 -16.82
C TRP A 411 8.11 12.72 -18.30
N VAL A 412 8.28 11.42 -18.55
CA VAL A 412 8.15 10.84 -19.90
C VAL A 412 6.72 11.04 -20.42
N SER A 413 5.72 10.81 -19.55
CA SER A 413 4.31 10.96 -19.90
C SER A 413 3.94 12.41 -20.25
N ASP A 414 4.58 13.40 -19.62
CA ASP A 414 4.39 14.80 -19.97
C ASP A 414 4.87 15.12 -21.40
N LYS A 415 5.87 14.38 -21.91
CA LYS A 415 6.44 14.60 -23.24
C LYS A 415 5.69 13.88 -24.36
N ILE A 416 5.32 12.61 -24.14
CA ILE A 416 4.77 11.76 -25.21
C ILE A 416 3.30 11.34 -24.97
N GLY A 417 2.71 11.76 -23.84
CA GLY A 417 1.35 11.42 -23.44
C GLY A 417 1.28 10.19 -22.52
N GLY A 418 0.41 10.27 -21.53
CA GLY A 418 0.32 9.23 -20.49
C GLY A 418 -0.16 7.88 -21.02
N SER A 419 -1.10 7.89 -21.98
CA SER A 419 -1.66 6.63 -22.51
C SER A 419 -0.69 5.86 -23.39
N ILE A 420 0.21 6.53 -24.12
CA ILE A 420 1.30 5.85 -24.86
C ILE A 420 2.23 5.16 -23.88
N VAL A 421 2.65 5.86 -22.82
CA VAL A 421 3.51 5.28 -21.79
C VAL A 421 2.82 4.09 -21.12
N THR A 422 1.55 4.23 -20.73
CA THR A 422 0.76 3.15 -20.15
C THR A 422 0.65 1.95 -21.11
N GLN A 423 0.51 2.18 -22.42
CA GLN A 423 0.46 1.13 -23.43
C GLN A 423 1.76 0.33 -23.48
N ILE A 424 2.88 1.03 -23.54
CA ILE A 424 4.22 0.41 -23.60
C ILE A 424 4.49 -0.41 -22.35
N VAL A 425 4.28 0.16 -21.16
CA VAL A 425 4.55 -0.58 -19.91
C VAL A 425 3.60 -1.76 -19.73
N SER A 426 2.33 -1.65 -20.13
CA SER A 426 1.39 -2.78 -20.08
C SER A 426 1.82 -3.91 -21.01
N ALA A 427 2.32 -3.60 -22.21
CA ALA A 427 2.88 -4.61 -23.12
C ALA A 427 4.11 -5.31 -22.52
N VAL A 428 5.02 -4.52 -21.92
CA VAL A 428 6.18 -5.07 -21.20
C VAL A 428 5.74 -5.97 -20.05
N MET A 429 4.72 -5.56 -19.30
CA MET A 429 4.18 -6.35 -18.17
C MET A 429 3.55 -7.67 -18.63
N VAL A 430 2.85 -7.69 -19.78
CA VAL A 430 2.33 -8.94 -20.38
C VAL A 430 3.49 -9.91 -20.66
N LEU A 431 4.50 -9.45 -21.40
CA LEU A 431 5.63 -10.29 -21.80
C LEU A 431 6.45 -10.76 -20.58
N ALA A 432 6.74 -9.84 -19.66
CA ALA A 432 7.51 -10.15 -18.46
C ALA A 432 6.75 -11.12 -17.53
N SER A 433 5.42 -10.99 -17.40
CA SER A 433 4.63 -11.93 -16.59
C SER A 433 4.61 -13.33 -17.18
N VAL A 434 4.50 -13.47 -18.51
CA VAL A 434 4.60 -14.78 -19.18
C VAL A 434 5.99 -15.37 -18.95
N ALA A 435 7.04 -14.58 -19.09
CA ALA A 435 8.41 -15.04 -18.88
C ALA A 435 8.67 -15.44 -17.41
N VAL A 436 8.19 -14.64 -16.44
CA VAL A 436 8.27 -14.99 -15.01
C VAL A 436 7.52 -16.29 -14.73
N GLY A 437 6.31 -16.45 -15.26
CA GLY A 437 5.53 -17.68 -15.11
C GLY A 437 6.29 -18.90 -15.62
N TYR A 438 6.89 -18.78 -16.80
CA TYR A 438 7.72 -19.87 -17.37
C TYR A 438 8.92 -20.22 -16.45
N VAL A 439 9.64 -19.21 -15.95
CA VAL A 439 10.77 -19.42 -15.04
C VAL A 439 10.32 -20.03 -13.71
N MET A 440 9.18 -19.60 -13.18
CA MET A 440 8.59 -20.19 -11.96
C MET A 440 8.25 -21.68 -12.17
N MET A 441 7.70 -22.04 -13.34
CA MET A 441 7.41 -23.43 -13.70
C MET A 441 8.67 -24.27 -13.73
N GLN A 442 9.74 -23.78 -14.36
CA GLN A 442 11.03 -24.48 -14.43
C GLN A 442 11.65 -24.64 -13.03
N ALA A 443 11.65 -23.58 -12.23
CA ALA A 443 12.20 -23.62 -10.88
C ALA A 443 11.42 -24.59 -9.96
N TYR A 444 10.09 -24.56 -10.03
CA TYR A 444 9.23 -25.42 -9.20
C TYR A 444 9.24 -26.90 -9.62
N GLY A 445 9.78 -27.22 -10.78
CA GLY A 445 10.03 -28.58 -11.26
C GLY A 445 11.50 -29.02 -11.17
N SER A 446 12.37 -28.27 -10.46
CA SER A 446 13.82 -28.51 -10.46
C SER A 446 14.35 -28.93 -9.10
N ALA A 447 15.29 -29.87 -9.08
CA ALA A 447 16.09 -30.22 -7.90
C ALA A 447 17.04 -29.08 -7.48
N THR A 448 17.39 -28.19 -8.42
CA THR A 448 18.31 -27.05 -8.24
C THR A 448 17.63 -25.73 -8.66
N PRO A 449 16.54 -25.32 -7.99
CA PRO A 449 15.75 -24.15 -8.39
C PRO A 449 16.55 -22.84 -8.39
N GLU A 450 17.60 -22.75 -7.57
CA GLU A 450 18.48 -21.57 -7.48
C GLU A 450 19.13 -21.20 -8.82
N THR A 451 19.30 -22.13 -9.73
CA THR A 451 19.86 -21.86 -11.08
C THR A 451 18.96 -20.94 -11.91
N HIS A 452 17.66 -20.95 -11.64
CA HIS A 452 16.67 -20.09 -12.29
C HIS A 452 16.48 -18.73 -11.59
N PHE A 453 17.04 -18.55 -10.38
CA PHE A 453 16.82 -17.36 -9.57
C PHE A 453 17.32 -16.06 -10.20
N PRO A 454 18.51 -15.98 -10.83
CA PRO A 454 18.98 -14.72 -11.43
C PRO A 454 18.05 -14.21 -12.54
N LEU A 455 17.57 -15.12 -13.41
CA LEU A 455 16.63 -14.75 -14.48
C LEU A 455 15.27 -14.34 -13.90
N PHE A 456 14.76 -15.09 -12.93
CA PHE A 456 13.54 -14.75 -12.20
C PHE A 456 13.63 -13.34 -11.60
N LEU A 457 14.70 -13.04 -10.87
CA LEU A 457 14.91 -11.75 -10.23
C LEU A 457 14.97 -10.62 -11.27
N GLY A 458 15.72 -10.79 -12.36
CA GLY A 458 15.81 -9.80 -13.43
C GLY A 458 14.45 -9.48 -14.07
N LEU A 459 13.64 -10.49 -14.34
CA LEU A 459 12.30 -10.32 -14.90
C LEU A 459 11.34 -9.66 -13.91
N PHE A 460 11.43 -9.99 -12.61
CA PHE A 460 10.66 -9.30 -11.59
C PHE A 460 11.08 -7.84 -11.41
N MET A 461 12.38 -7.53 -11.53
CA MET A 461 12.84 -6.14 -11.54
C MET A 461 12.26 -5.38 -12.73
N LEU A 462 12.15 -6.02 -13.91
CA LEU A 462 11.50 -5.45 -15.08
C LEU A 462 10.00 -5.16 -14.82
N LEU A 463 9.29 -6.07 -14.13
CA LEU A 463 7.90 -5.84 -13.72
C LEU A 463 7.79 -4.64 -12.77
N PHE A 464 8.63 -4.56 -11.74
CA PHE A 464 8.63 -3.42 -10.82
C PHE A 464 8.97 -2.11 -11.53
N PHE A 465 9.94 -2.11 -12.43
CA PHE A 465 10.28 -0.95 -13.25
C PHE A 465 9.09 -0.50 -14.10
N ALA A 466 8.42 -1.42 -14.79
CA ALA A 466 7.25 -1.14 -15.60
C ALA A 466 6.08 -0.61 -14.73
N THR A 467 5.80 -1.23 -13.58
CA THR A 467 4.77 -0.74 -12.66
C THR A 467 5.05 0.67 -12.16
N GLY A 468 6.31 0.99 -11.87
CA GLY A 468 6.72 2.31 -11.41
C GLY A 468 6.50 3.40 -12.47
N ILE A 469 6.98 3.17 -13.70
CA ILE A 469 6.73 4.08 -14.83
C ILE A 469 5.22 4.24 -15.08
N GLY A 470 4.49 3.12 -15.10
CA GLY A 470 3.04 3.10 -15.29
C GLY A 470 2.27 3.86 -14.20
N ASN A 471 2.74 3.83 -12.96
CA ASN A 471 2.18 4.64 -11.89
C ASN A 471 2.28 6.14 -12.19
N GLY A 472 3.43 6.62 -12.63
CA GLY A 472 3.62 8.00 -13.03
C GLY A 472 2.71 8.39 -14.19
N SER A 473 2.59 7.52 -15.21
CA SER A 473 1.76 7.79 -16.39
C SER A 473 0.27 7.82 -16.08
N THR A 474 -0.23 6.92 -15.24
CA THR A 474 -1.66 6.88 -14.87
C THR A 474 -2.06 8.05 -13.99
N PHE A 475 -1.22 8.50 -13.07
CA PHE A 475 -1.47 9.72 -12.30
C PHE A 475 -1.60 10.94 -13.20
N ARG A 476 -0.68 11.10 -14.14
CA ARG A 476 -0.71 12.20 -15.11
C ARG A 476 -1.97 12.14 -15.96
N THR A 477 -2.33 10.98 -16.47
CA THR A 477 -3.51 10.76 -17.30
C THR A 477 -4.80 11.15 -16.58
N ILE A 478 -4.96 10.79 -15.32
CA ILE A 478 -6.12 11.19 -14.49
C ILE A 478 -6.18 12.72 -14.36
N GLY A 479 -5.03 13.37 -14.10
CA GLY A 479 -4.96 14.83 -13.99
C GLY A 479 -5.34 15.60 -15.27
N VAL A 480 -5.18 14.96 -16.45
CA VAL A 480 -5.55 15.55 -17.75
C VAL A 480 -7.02 15.29 -18.09
N ILE A 481 -7.53 14.08 -17.84
CA ILE A 481 -8.91 13.68 -18.20
C ILE A 481 -9.96 14.36 -17.32
N PHE A 482 -9.69 14.46 -16.01
CA PHE A 482 -10.68 14.92 -15.04
C PHE A 482 -10.42 16.38 -14.65
N ASP A 483 -11.52 17.12 -14.49
CA ASP A 483 -11.44 18.46 -13.93
C ASP A 483 -10.95 18.42 -12.47
N ARG A 484 -10.67 19.61 -11.92
CA ARG A 484 -10.12 19.73 -10.57
C ARG A 484 -11.01 19.21 -9.45
N GLN A 485 -12.33 19.26 -9.64
CA GLN A 485 -13.27 18.81 -8.62
C GLN A 485 -13.35 17.30 -8.62
N GLN A 486 -13.18 16.66 -9.76
CA GLN A 486 -13.27 15.21 -9.96
C GLN A 486 -11.94 14.47 -9.81
N ALA A 487 -10.81 15.09 -10.19
CA ALA A 487 -9.50 14.43 -10.20
C ALA A 487 -9.11 13.86 -8.82
N GLY A 488 -9.30 14.60 -7.74
CA GLY A 488 -9.02 14.13 -6.37
C GLY A 488 -9.85 12.91 -5.97
N PRO A 489 -11.19 12.98 -6.05
CA PRO A 489 -12.06 11.82 -5.82
C PRO A 489 -11.75 10.60 -6.69
N VAL A 490 -11.45 10.80 -7.98
CA VAL A 490 -11.07 9.69 -8.88
C VAL A 490 -9.75 9.07 -8.46
N LEU A 491 -8.73 9.86 -8.12
CA LEU A 491 -7.46 9.36 -7.58
C LEU A 491 -7.67 8.58 -6.28
N GLY A 492 -8.51 9.07 -5.38
CA GLY A 492 -8.88 8.38 -4.15
C GLY A 492 -9.49 7.01 -4.43
N TRP A 493 -10.52 6.97 -5.28
CA TRP A 493 -11.20 5.74 -5.69
C TRP A 493 -10.27 4.75 -6.41
N THR A 494 -9.57 5.19 -7.45
CA THR A 494 -8.67 4.32 -8.23
C THR A 494 -7.57 3.75 -7.34
N SER A 495 -7.04 4.55 -6.40
CA SER A 495 -6.03 4.09 -5.46
C SER A 495 -6.57 3.09 -4.43
N ALA A 496 -7.83 3.23 -4.01
CA ALA A 496 -8.47 2.29 -3.11
C ALA A 496 -8.66 0.93 -3.79
N ILE A 497 -9.23 0.92 -4.99
CA ILE A 497 -9.46 -0.32 -5.74
C ILE A 497 -8.15 -1.01 -6.13
N ALA A 498 -7.18 -0.26 -6.62
CA ALA A 498 -5.86 -0.83 -6.95
C ALA A 498 -5.15 -1.42 -5.72
N ALA A 499 -5.36 -0.86 -4.53
CA ALA A 499 -4.76 -1.39 -3.30
C ALA A 499 -5.22 -2.81 -2.94
N TYR A 500 -6.36 -3.28 -3.44
CA TYR A 500 -6.77 -4.68 -3.29
C TYR A 500 -5.80 -5.67 -3.96
N GLY A 501 -4.90 -5.19 -4.84
CA GLY A 501 -3.77 -5.98 -5.32
C GLY A 501 -2.92 -6.58 -4.20
N ALA A 502 -2.79 -5.88 -3.07
CA ALA A 502 -2.10 -6.37 -1.87
C ALA A 502 -2.80 -7.57 -1.20
N PHE A 503 -4.09 -7.77 -1.44
CA PHE A 503 -4.85 -8.95 -1.03
C PHE A 503 -4.85 -10.03 -2.12
N VAL A 504 -5.17 -9.63 -3.35
CA VAL A 504 -5.37 -10.56 -4.47
C VAL A 504 -4.08 -11.29 -4.84
N ALA A 505 -2.95 -10.59 -4.96
CA ALA A 505 -1.72 -11.21 -5.46
C ALA A 505 -1.17 -12.29 -4.52
N PRO A 506 -1.05 -12.08 -3.18
CA PRO A 506 -0.63 -13.15 -2.27
C PRO A 506 -1.53 -14.37 -2.31
N ILE A 507 -2.86 -14.18 -2.37
CA ILE A 507 -3.82 -15.31 -2.42
C ILE A 507 -3.68 -16.07 -3.73
N VAL A 508 -3.70 -15.38 -4.89
CA VAL A 508 -3.59 -16.04 -6.21
C VAL A 508 -2.29 -16.83 -6.31
N ILE A 509 -1.17 -16.23 -5.90
CA ILE A 509 0.13 -16.91 -5.96
C ILE A 509 0.18 -18.07 -4.96
N GLY A 510 -0.29 -17.87 -3.74
CA GLY A 510 -0.33 -18.90 -2.70
C GLY A 510 -1.19 -20.11 -3.09
N ASP A 511 -2.38 -19.87 -3.66
CA ASP A 511 -3.29 -20.94 -4.14
C ASP A 511 -2.66 -21.72 -5.30
N GLN A 512 -1.98 -21.05 -6.22
CA GLN A 512 -1.33 -21.72 -7.35
C GLN A 512 -0.07 -22.49 -6.92
N ILE A 513 0.67 -22.02 -5.93
CA ILE A 513 1.76 -22.79 -5.30
C ILE A 513 1.19 -24.05 -4.63
N LYS A 514 0.12 -23.91 -3.86
CA LYS A 514 -0.57 -25.06 -3.23
C LYS A 514 -1.09 -26.06 -4.24
N ALA A 515 -1.55 -25.59 -5.40
CA ALA A 515 -2.02 -26.44 -6.51
C ALA A 515 -0.86 -27.08 -7.31
N GLY A 516 0.41 -26.76 -7.02
CA GLY A 516 1.57 -27.26 -7.77
C GLY A 516 1.79 -26.57 -9.12
N THR A 517 1.12 -25.45 -9.37
CA THR A 517 1.13 -24.73 -10.66
C THR A 517 1.38 -23.22 -10.47
N PRO A 518 2.50 -22.81 -9.82
CA PRO A 518 2.77 -21.40 -9.47
C PRO A 518 2.77 -20.46 -10.67
N GLN A 519 3.14 -20.96 -11.87
CA GLN A 519 3.14 -20.21 -13.12
C GLN A 519 1.76 -19.66 -13.52
N ASN A 520 0.67 -20.35 -13.16
CA ASN A 520 -0.68 -19.97 -13.56
C ASN A 520 -1.08 -18.61 -12.97
N ALA A 521 -0.56 -18.25 -11.80
CA ALA A 521 -0.77 -16.93 -11.23
C ALA A 521 -0.24 -15.83 -12.16
N MET A 522 0.98 -16.00 -12.66
CA MET A 522 1.60 -15.02 -13.55
C MET A 522 0.95 -14.98 -14.93
N TYR A 523 0.48 -16.14 -15.43
CA TYR A 523 -0.28 -16.19 -16.69
C TYR A 523 -1.64 -15.50 -16.55
N ALA A 524 -2.32 -15.65 -15.43
CA ALA A 524 -3.58 -14.93 -15.15
C ALA A 524 -3.35 -13.41 -15.10
N PHE A 525 -2.27 -12.95 -14.45
CA PHE A 525 -1.91 -11.53 -14.48
C PHE A 525 -1.57 -11.05 -15.89
N ALA A 526 -0.86 -11.84 -16.70
CA ALA A 526 -0.57 -11.50 -18.10
C ALA A 526 -1.84 -11.33 -18.93
N VAL A 527 -2.83 -12.20 -18.75
CA VAL A 527 -4.15 -12.07 -19.41
C VAL A 527 -4.85 -10.78 -18.97
N PHE A 528 -4.86 -10.48 -17.68
CA PHE A 528 -5.44 -9.23 -17.18
C PHE A 528 -4.74 -7.99 -17.76
N TYR A 529 -3.41 -7.99 -17.84
CA TYR A 529 -2.66 -6.88 -18.44
C TYR A 529 -2.93 -6.74 -19.93
N ALA A 530 -3.09 -7.84 -20.67
CA ALA A 530 -3.47 -7.82 -22.09
C ALA A 530 -4.86 -7.23 -22.30
N LEU A 531 -5.83 -7.55 -21.45
CA LEU A 531 -7.17 -6.95 -21.50
C LEU A 531 -7.11 -5.45 -21.22
N CYS A 532 -6.30 -5.03 -20.24
CA CYS A 532 -6.11 -3.61 -19.93
C CYS A 532 -5.34 -2.86 -21.03
N LEU A 533 -4.40 -3.52 -21.72
CA LEU A 533 -3.74 -2.98 -22.90
C LEU A 533 -4.74 -2.69 -24.02
N ILE A 534 -5.67 -3.61 -24.29
CA ILE A 534 -6.77 -3.40 -25.25
C ILE A 534 -7.68 -2.26 -24.78
N LEU A 535 -8.03 -2.21 -23.48
CA LEU A 535 -8.84 -1.16 -22.89
C LEU A 535 -8.19 0.23 -23.07
N ASN A 536 -6.89 0.36 -22.78
CA ASN A 536 -6.15 1.61 -22.94
C ASN A 536 -6.13 2.08 -24.40
N TRP A 537 -5.84 1.15 -25.33
CA TRP A 537 -5.89 1.43 -26.75
C TRP A 537 -7.28 1.90 -27.19
N TRP A 538 -8.34 1.20 -26.76
CA TRP A 538 -9.72 1.51 -27.12
C TRP A 538 -10.16 2.89 -26.63
N PHE A 539 -9.85 3.24 -25.39
CA PHE A 539 -10.31 4.50 -24.79
C PHE A 539 -9.47 5.70 -25.22
N TYR A 540 -8.14 5.51 -25.46
CA TYR A 540 -7.21 6.64 -25.51
C TYR A 540 -6.28 6.68 -26.74
N LEU A 541 -6.07 5.58 -27.47
CA LEU A 541 -5.06 5.52 -28.54
C LEU A 541 -5.62 5.26 -29.94
N ARG A 542 -6.79 4.66 -30.09
CA ARG A 542 -7.39 4.45 -31.41
C ARG A 542 -7.71 5.79 -32.11
N ALA A 543 -7.90 5.78 -33.43
CA ALA A 543 -8.15 6.99 -34.24
C ALA A 543 -9.33 7.84 -33.69
N ASN A 544 -10.43 7.18 -33.30
CA ASN A 544 -11.63 7.79 -32.72
C ASN A 544 -11.71 7.55 -31.19
N ALA A 545 -10.59 7.73 -30.48
CA ALA A 545 -10.56 7.59 -29.03
C ALA A 545 -11.42 8.67 -28.34
N TYR A 546 -11.96 8.32 -27.16
CA TYR A 546 -12.78 9.27 -26.39
C TYR A 546 -11.99 10.50 -25.92
N VAL A 547 -10.74 10.30 -25.54
CA VAL A 547 -9.74 11.33 -25.28
C VAL A 547 -8.45 10.85 -25.93
N LYS A 548 -7.83 11.65 -26.76
CA LYS A 548 -6.68 11.22 -27.54
C LYS A 548 -5.39 11.43 -26.75
N ASN A 549 -4.77 10.33 -26.35
CA ASN A 549 -3.48 10.28 -25.68
C ASN A 549 -3.33 11.32 -24.55
N PRO A 550 -4.21 11.29 -23.54
CA PRO A 550 -4.17 12.22 -22.43
C PRO A 550 -2.89 12.09 -21.61
#